data_0d405c787b565b5bb0d7f1926b8aa959
#
_entry.id   0d405c787b565b5bb0d7f1926b8aa959
#
_cell.length_a   1.000
_cell.length_b   1.000
_cell.length_c   1.000
_cell.angle_alpha   90.00
_cell.angle_beta   90.00
_cell.angle_gamma   90.00
#
_symmetry.space_group_name_H-M   'P 1'
#
loop_
_entity.id
_entity.type
_entity.pdbx_description
1 polymer ?
#
loop_
_entity_poly.entity_id
_entity_poly.type
_entity_poly.pdbx_seq_one_letter_code
_entity_poly.pdbx_strand_id
1 'polypeptide(L)'
;MDFNTFVGKAWDDHATDSQTVARRLGEGLALVTTEPELTRLMDLAHHVHGQHLGAWRAGTAFIERLAALPPFAPEGVSGQALRRCLASLAVCEGEGVGKGTGGGAEAGALTPSDRIRVSAMAATHLAEHDTARAMPLLRQALAQAEAAGLTAADPMHRALAVAGNSIAATLEEKTERSAAERELMILAAQTGRYHWAIAGTWLETERAEYRLAITWLQAADLAQARTHAQACLEIVAANEGAALERLFGWEALGRVERAAGNAAGHARALENARTAFAELAAADQAWCAASIEGLAG
;
A
#
# COMPACT_ATOMS: atom_id res chain seq x y z
N MET A 1 11.41 6.37 25.64
CA MET A 1 11.35 6.11 24.19
C MET A 1 10.84 7.38 23.54
N ASP A 2 11.49 7.88 22.50
CA ASP A 2 11.00 9.03 21.75
C ASP A 2 9.96 8.62 20.71
N PHE A 3 9.31 9.63 20.08
CA PHE A 3 8.22 9.42 19.10
C PHE A 3 8.67 8.61 17.88
N ASN A 4 9.87 8.90 17.34
CA ASN A 4 10.34 8.22 16.12
C ASN A 4 10.62 6.74 16.38
N THR A 5 11.24 6.42 17.49
CA THR A 5 11.47 5.03 17.94
C THR A 5 10.14 4.31 18.16
N PHE A 6 9.16 4.95 18.79
CA PHE A 6 7.83 4.38 19.01
C PHE A 6 7.14 4.05 17.70
N VAL A 7 7.02 5.04 16.78
CA VAL A 7 6.32 4.86 15.51
C VAL A 7 7.07 3.88 14.60
N GLY A 8 8.41 3.95 14.56
CA GLY A 8 9.21 2.99 13.78
C GLY A 8 8.95 1.56 14.22
N LYS A 9 9.06 1.28 15.54
CA LYS A 9 8.76 -0.05 16.06
C LYS A 9 7.32 -0.50 15.81
N ALA A 10 6.36 0.41 15.90
CA ALA A 10 4.96 0.08 15.62
C ALA A 10 4.74 -0.29 14.14
N TRP A 11 5.44 0.37 13.21
CA TRP A 11 5.44 -0.01 11.79
C TRP A 11 6.17 -1.34 11.53
N ASP A 12 7.22 -1.67 12.28
CA ASP A 12 7.88 -2.98 12.15
C ASP A 12 6.98 -4.13 12.64
N ASP A 13 6.23 -3.90 13.73
CA ASP A 13 5.41 -4.92 14.38
C ASP A 13 4.00 -5.08 13.78
N HIS A 14 3.46 -4.05 13.07
CA HIS A 14 2.02 -3.96 12.74
C HIS A 14 1.47 -5.09 11.87
N ALA A 15 2.28 -5.64 10.97
CA ALA A 15 1.84 -6.70 10.07
C ALA A 15 1.74 -8.05 10.78
N THR A 16 2.55 -8.26 11.83
CA THR A 16 2.62 -9.54 12.55
C THR A 16 1.80 -9.54 13.85
N ASP A 17 1.63 -8.40 14.51
CA ASP A 17 0.88 -8.25 15.76
C ASP A 17 0.11 -6.92 15.83
N SER A 18 -0.79 -6.73 14.88
CA SER A 18 -1.64 -5.52 14.78
C SER A 18 -2.46 -5.25 16.05
N GLN A 19 -2.88 -6.29 16.77
CA GLN A 19 -3.65 -6.15 18.01
C GLN A 19 -2.81 -5.53 19.14
N THR A 20 -1.57 -5.96 19.29
CA THR A 20 -0.66 -5.38 20.30
C THR A 20 -0.29 -3.96 19.92
N VAL A 21 -0.04 -3.69 18.64
CA VAL A 21 0.22 -2.33 18.17
C VAL A 21 -0.99 -1.42 18.48
N ALA A 22 -2.22 -1.84 18.16
CA ALA A 22 -3.43 -1.08 18.45
C ALA A 22 -3.58 -0.73 19.95
N ARG A 23 -3.32 -1.69 20.85
CA ARG A 23 -3.36 -1.43 22.31
C ARG A 23 -2.35 -0.39 22.74
N ARG A 24 -1.17 -0.35 22.10
CA ARG A 24 -0.07 0.56 22.44
C ARG A 24 -0.18 1.95 21.82
N LEU A 25 -1.02 2.15 20.79
CA LEU A 25 -1.17 3.46 20.15
C LEU A 25 -1.42 4.59 21.15
N GLY A 26 -2.13 4.31 22.27
CA GLY A 26 -2.37 5.27 23.33
C GLY A 26 -1.11 5.84 23.99
N GLU A 27 -0.01 5.07 24.04
CA GLU A 27 1.30 5.52 24.53
C GLU A 27 1.88 6.63 23.64
N GLY A 28 1.62 6.57 22.32
CA GLY A 28 2.07 7.54 21.34
C GLY A 28 1.48 8.94 21.55
N LEU A 29 0.27 9.06 22.12
CA LEU A 29 -0.37 10.35 22.35
C LEU A 29 0.49 11.29 23.21
N ALA A 30 1.16 10.77 24.24
CA ALA A 30 2.01 11.55 25.12
C ALA A 30 3.36 11.92 24.51
N LEU A 31 3.71 11.32 23.36
CA LEU A 31 4.96 11.57 22.66
C LEU A 31 4.82 12.59 21.53
N VAL A 32 3.59 12.91 21.11
CA VAL A 32 3.31 13.86 20.03
C VAL A 32 3.55 15.28 20.49
N THR A 33 4.46 15.98 19.83
CA THR A 33 4.83 17.38 20.14
C THR A 33 4.68 18.32 18.95
N THR A 34 4.58 17.78 17.73
CA THR A 34 4.50 18.54 16.47
C THR A 34 3.34 18.06 15.58
N GLU A 35 2.86 18.90 14.68
CA GLU A 35 1.82 18.53 13.70
C GLU A 35 2.24 17.36 12.78
N PRO A 36 3.48 17.29 12.26
CA PRO A 36 3.93 16.12 11.51
C PRO A 36 3.90 14.81 12.30
N GLU A 37 4.29 14.83 13.59
CA GLU A 37 4.20 13.65 14.45
C GLU A 37 2.76 13.21 14.67
N LEU A 38 1.85 14.18 14.89
CA LEU A 38 0.42 13.91 15.02
C LEU A 38 -0.14 13.24 13.78
N THR A 39 0.21 13.75 12.59
CA THR A 39 -0.24 13.17 11.31
C THR A 39 0.29 11.74 11.13
N ARG A 40 1.56 11.49 11.46
CA ARG A 40 2.15 10.14 11.38
C ARG A 40 1.49 9.15 12.34
N LEU A 41 1.14 9.58 13.56
CA LEU A 41 0.41 8.72 14.50
C LEU A 41 -1.02 8.46 14.02
N MET A 42 -1.66 9.45 13.39
CA MET A 42 -2.98 9.31 12.76
C MET A 42 -2.95 8.28 11.62
N ASP A 43 -1.96 8.37 10.73
CA ASP A 43 -1.81 7.44 9.61
C ASP A 43 -1.58 6.00 10.12
N LEU A 44 -0.73 5.81 11.11
CA LEU A 44 -0.50 4.51 11.75
C LEU A 44 -1.78 3.95 12.37
N ALA A 45 -2.50 4.75 13.16
CA ALA A 45 -3.73 4.33 13.82
C ALA A 45 -4.83 3.98 12.80
N HIS A 46 -4.96 4.80 11.76
CA HIS A 46 -5.89 4.58 10.65
C HIS A 46 -5.58 3.26 9.91
N HIS A 47 -4.30 3.01 9.63
CA HIS A 47 -3.85 1.79 8.97
C HIS A 47 -4.11 0.54 9.83
N VAL A 48 -3.69 0.57 11.09
CA VAL A 48 -3.82 -0.58 12.01
C VAL A 48 -5.29 -0.91 12.29
N HIS A 49 -6.09 0.07 12.68
CA HIS A 49 -7.49 -0.16 12.96
C HIS A 49 -8.32 -0.42 11.70
N GLY A 50 -8.02 0.28 10.62
CA GLY A 50 -8.80 0.19 9.37
C GLY A 50 -8.49 -1.06 8.57
N GLN A 51 -7.23 -1.22 8.18
CA GLN A 51 -6.81 -2.28 7.25
C GLN A 51 -6.64 -3.62 7.96
N HIS A 52 -5.83 -3.67 9.04
CA HIS A 52 -5.50 -4.95 9.66
C HIS A 52 -6.62 -5.50 10.56
N LEU A 53 -7.29 -4.63 11.32
CA LEU A 53 -8.25 -5.10 12.33
C LEU A 53 -9.72 -5.01 11.91
N GLY A 54 -10.05 -4.26 10.84
CA GLY A 54 -11.44 -3.97 10.50
C GLY A 54 -12.23 -3.33 11.66
N ALA A 55 -11.51 -2.71 12.61
CA ALA A 55 -12.04 -2.13 13.83
C ALA A 55 -12.35 -0.64 13.63
N TRP A 56 -13.16 -0.31 12.64
CA TRP A 56 -13.34 1.05 12.13
C TRP A 56 -13.82 2.02 13.19
N ARG A 57 -14.80 1.62 14.05
CA ARG A 57 -15.28 2.46 15.17
C ARG A 57 -14.19 2.76 16.20
N ALA A 58 -13.36 1.77 16.50
CA ALA A 58 -12.23 1.98 17.41
C ALA A 58 -11.19 2.94 16.80
N GLY A 59 -10.96 2.81 15.48
CA GLY A 59 -10.13 3.74 14.71
C GLY A 59 -10.67 5.16 14.75
N THR A 60 -11.97 5.36 14.48
CA THR A 60 -12.66 6.65 14.59
C THR A 60 -12.45 7.26 15.96
N ALA A 61 -12.77 6.53 17.03
CA ALA A 61 -12.64 7.03 18.40
C ALA A 61 -11.19 7.36 18.77
N PHE A 62 -10.21 6.64 18.26
CA PHE A 62 -8.80 6.97 18.50
C PHE A 62 -8.37 8.22 17.74
N ILE A 63 -8.76 8.35 16.47
CA ILE A 63 -8.40 9.50 15.61
C ILE A 63 -9.02 10.79 16.14
N GLU A 64 -10.26 10.75 16.64
CA GLU A 64 -10.91 11.90 17.29
C GLU A 64 -10.14 12.40 18.52
N ARG A 65 -9.50 11.51 19.29
CA ARG A 65 -8.65 11.91 20.42
C ARG A 65 -7.43 12.71 19.99
N LEU A 66 -6.90 12.47 18.79
CA LEU A 66 -5.75 13.22 18.23
C LEU A 66 -6.11 14.70 17.99
N ALA A 67 -7.36 14.99 17.65
CA ALA A 67 -7.85 16.36 17.47
C ALA A 67 -7.86 17.20 18.76
N ALA A 68 -7.76 16.56 19.93
CA ALA A 68 -7.66 17.24 21.21
C ALA A 68 -6.22 17.59 21.63
N LEU A 69 -5.21 17.13 20.88
CA LEU A 69 -3.81 17.39 21.21
C LEU A 69 -3.37 18.80 20.75
N PRO A 70 -2.49 19.48 21.52
CA PRO A 70 -2.07 20.85 21.22
C PRO A 70 -1.51 21.08 19.81
N PRO A 71 -0.78 20.11 19.17
CA PRO A 71 -0.26 20.30 17.81
C PRO A 71 -1.32 20.23 16.70
N PHE A 72 -2.58 19.91 17.02
CA PHE A 72 -3.64 19.80 16.03
C PHE A 72 -4.00 21.16 15.41
N ALA A 73 -3.96 21.24 14.09
CA ALA A 73 -4.35 22.43 13.32
C ALA A 73 -5.59 22.11 12.45
N PRO A 74 -6.80 22.59 12.81
CA PRO A 74 -8.03 22.25 12.09
C PRO A 74 -7.99 22.59 10.60
N GLU A 75 -7.39 23.71 10.25
CA GLU A 75 -7.23 24.20 8.86
C GLU A 75 -5.88 23.78 8.23
N GLY A 76 -5.03 23.09 9.00
CA GLY A 76 -3.72 22.62 8.60
C GLY A 76 -3.75 21.22 7.96
N VAL A 77 -2.55 20.64 7.82
CA VAL A 77 -2.35 19.30 7.26
C VAL A 77 -3.02 18.23 8.13
N SER A 78 -2.94 18.37 9.46
CA SER A 78 -3.56 17.45 10.41
C SER A 78 -5.09 17.47 10.35
N GLY A 79 -5.71 18.64 10.19
CA GLY A 79 -7.16 18.75 10.00
C GLY A 79 -7.63 18.12 8.70
N GLN A 80 -6.89 18.28 7.60
CA GLN A 80 -7.19 17.60 6.34
C GLN A 80 -7.03 16.08 6.46
N ALA A 81 -5.97 15.61 7.11
CA ALA A 81 -5.73 14.18 7.35
C ALA A 81 -6.86 13.60 8.20
N LEU A 82 -7.25 14.25 9.29
CA LEU A 82 -8.35 13.85 10.15
C LEU A 82 -9.65 13.67 9.35
N ARG A 83 -10.04 14.65 8.55
CA ARG A 83 -11.27 14.58 7.73
C ARG A 83 -11.26 13.39 6.79
N ARG A 84 -10.11 13.10 6.13
CA ARG A 84 -9.98 11.95 5.22
C ARG A 84 -10.05 10.63 5.98
N CYS A 85 -9.33 10.50 7.09
CA CYS A 85 -9.33 9.28 7.89
C CYS A 85 -10.73 8.97 8.44
N LEU A 86 -11.40 9.93 9.04
CA LEU A 86 -12.76 9.75 9.56
C LEU A 86 -13.75 9.41 8.45
N ALA A 87 -13.69 10.11 7.31
CA ALA A 87 -14.56 9.84 6.17
C ALA A 87 -14.35 8.43 5.59
N SER A 88 -13.11 7.96 5.48
CA SER A 88 -12.82 6.62 4.97
C SER A 88 -13.29 5.52 5.92
N LEU A 89 -13.15 5.70 7.25
CA LEU A 89 -13.66 4.77 8.24
C LEU A 89 -15.20 4.73 8.25
N ALA A 90 -15.87 5.87 8.13
CA ALA A 90 -17.32 5.96 8.00
C ALA A 90 -17.83 5.22 6.74
N VAL A 91 -17.13 5.35 5.62
CA VAL A 91 -17.43 4.57 4.40
C VAL A 91 -17.30 3.07 4.68
N CYS A 92 -16.27 2.64 5.41
CA CYS A 92 -16.12 1.25 5.80
C CYS A 92 -17.28 0.76 6.70
N GLU A 93 -17.85 1.62 7.54
CA GLU A 93 -19.04 1.31 8.36
C GLU A 93 -20.35 1.29 7.56
N GLY A 94 -20.34 1.67 6.29
CA GLY A 94 -21.51 1.64 5.40
C GLY A 94 -22.12 3.01 5.13
N GLU A 95 -21.50 4.09 5.55
CA GLU A 95 -21.92 5.44 5.19
C GLU A 95 -21.50 5.82 3.77
N GLY A 96 -22.27 6.67 3.10
CA GLY A 96 -21.91 7.13 1.75
C GLY A 96 -20.75 8.13 1.78
N VAL A 97 -19.88 8.08 0.80
CA VAL A 97 -18.79 9.06 0.60
C VAL A 97 -19.41 10.46 0.52
N GLY A 98 -19.14 11.34 1.49
CA GLY A 98 -19.65 12.73 1.53
C GLY A 98 -20.79 12.98 2.49
N LYS A 99 -21.30 11.99 3.22
CA LYS A 99 -22.11 12.22 4.42
C LYS A 99 -21.15 12.52 5.55
N GLY A 100 -21.00 13.81 5.89
CA GLY A 100 -20.19 14.22 7.02
C GLY A 100 -20.67 13.53 8.30
N THR A 101 -19.73 12.97 9.06
CA THR A 101 -19.98 12.45 10.40
C THR A 101 -20.50 13.60 11.24
N GLY A 102 -21.75 13.50 11.68
CA GLY A 102 -22.38 14.46 12.57
C GLY A 102 -21.67 14.50 13.91
N GLY A 103 -21.01 15.61 14.18
CA GLY A 103 -20.33 15.87 15.45
C GLY A 103 -19.58 17.19 15.42
N GLY A 104 -20.28 18.33 15.38
CA GLY A 104 -19.86 19.55 16.07
C GLY A 104 -18.62 20.32 15.61
N ALA A 105 -18.21 20.22 14.37
CA ALA A 105 -17.48 21.28 13.64
C ALA A 105 -17.98 21.25 12.21
N GLU A 106 -18.18 22.40 11.56
CA GLU A 106 -18.37 22.47 10.12
C GLU A 106 -17.13 21.88 9.45
N ALA A 107 -17.13 20.55 9.25
CA ALA A 107 -16.06 19.85 8.55
C ALA A 107 -16.06 20.39 7.13
N GLY A 108 -15.08 21.21 6.80
CA GLY A 108 -14.93 21.79 5.46
C GLY A 108 -15.11 20.71 4.41
N ALA A 109 -15.88 21.01 3.37
CA ALA A 109 -16.24 20.03 2.34
C ALA A 109 -14.96 19.39 1.74
N LEU A 110 -14.93 18.05 1.64
CA LEU A 110 -13.84 17.33 0.98
C LEU A 110 -13.66 17.84 -0.47
N THR A 111 -12.44 18.16 -0.83
CA THR A 111 -12.09 18.52 -2.21
C THR A 111 -12.32 17.33 -3.16
N PRO A 112 -12.37 17.53 -4.48
CA PRO A 112 -12.39 16.40 -5.43
C PRO A 112 -11.24 15.40 -5.18
N SER A 113 -10.00 15.89 -4.99
CA SER A 113 -8.84 15.08 -4.64
C SER A 113 -9.05 14.29 -3.34
N ASP A 114 -9.59 14.92 -2.28
CA ASP A 114 -9.84 14.23 -1.02
C ASP A 114 -10.92 13.15 -1.14
N ARG A 115 -11.97 13.36 -1.93
CA ARG A 115 -13.00 12.32 -2.16
C ARG A 115 -12.43 11.08 -2.85
N ILE A 116 -11.55 11.28 -3.85
CA ILE A 116 -10.84 10.18 -4.52
C ILE A 116 -9.97 9.42 -3.50
N ARG A 117 -9.21 10.15 -2.69
CA ARG A 117 -8.34 9.58 -1.65
C ARG A 117 -9.13 8.81 -0.60
N VAL A 118 -10.26 9.32 -0.14
CA VAL A 118 -11.16 8.65 0.81
C VAL A 118 -11.70 7.35 0.23
N SER A 119 -12.15 7.35 -1.03
CA SER A 119 -12.63 6.13 -1.68
C SER A 119 -11.52 5.07 -1.82
N ALA A 120 -10.30 5.50 -2.16
CA ALA A 120 -9.14 4.61 -2.27
C ALA A 120 -8.73 4.03 -0.91
N MET A 121 -8.71 4.85 0.15
CA MET A 121 -8.40 4.43 1.52
C MET A 121 -9.44 3.42 2.02
N ALA A 122 -10.73 3.69 1.82
CA ALA A 122 -11.79 2.76 2.20
C ALA A 122 -11.72 1.44 1.41
N ALA A 123 -11.41 1.48 0.11
CA ALA A 123 -11.20 0.29 -0.69
C ALA A 123 -10.04 -0.56 -0.15
N THR A 124 -8.94 0.08 0.29
CA THR A 124 -7.79 -0.60 0.90
C THR A 124 -8.19 -1.30 2.19
N HIS A 125 -8.93 -0.63 3.07
CA HIS A 125 -9.39 -1.22 4.34
C HIS A 125 -10.37 -2.39 4.13
N LEU A 126 -11.20 -2.33 3.10
CA LEU A 126 -12.19 -3.36 2.81
C LEU A 126 -11.64 -4.53 1.98
N ALA A 127 -10.46 -4.40 1.36
CA ALA A 127 -9.95 -5.40 0.43
C ALA A 127 -9.84 -6.80 1.05
N GLU A 128 -9.45 -6.89 2.31
CA GLU A 128 -9.33 -8.16 3.05
C GLU A 128 -10.67 -8.61 3.65
N HIS A 129 -11.48 -7.65 4.11
CA HIS A 129 -12.66 -7.92 4.92
C HIS A 129 -13.96 -8.02 4.12
N ASP A 130 -14.08 -7.25 3.02
CA ASP A 130 -15.30 -7.18 2.20
C ASP A 130 -14.95 -6.76 0.75
N THR A 131 -14.46 -7.71 -0.02
CA THR A 131 -14.08 -7.50 -1.43
C THR A 131 -15.24 -6.99 -2.28
N ALA A 132 -16.48 -7.38 -1.95
CA ALA A 132 -17.67 -6.96 -2.68
C ALA A 132 -17.90 -5.44 -2.57
N ARG A 133 -17.50 -4.82 -1.46
CA ARG A 133 -17.54 -3.37 -1.26
C ARG A 133 -16.24 -2.67 -1.69
N ALA A 134 -15.09 -3.32 -1.56
CA ALA A 134 -13.79 -2.76 -1.96
C ALA A 134 -13.72 -2.47 -3.47
N MET A 135 -14.16 -3.41 -4.30
CA MET A 135 -14.11 -3.30 -5.77
C MET A 135 -14.86 -2.07 -6.31
N PRO A 136 -16.15 -1.84 -5.99
CA PRO A 136 -16.84 -0.64 -6.48
C PRO A 136 -16.23 0.67 -5.96
N LEU A 137 -15.67 0.70 -4.75
CA LEU A 137 -15.00 1.88 -4.21
C LEU A 137 -13.72 2.21 -4.97
N LEU A 138 -12.89 1.22 -5.30
CA LEU A 138 -11.70 1.45 -6.12
C LEU A 138 -12.10 1.93 -7.52
N ARG A 139 -13.08 1.30 -8.16
CA ARG A 139 -13.61 1.75 -9.46
C ARG A 139 -14.17 3.17 -9.40
N GLN A 140 -14.88 3.51 -8.33
CA GLN A 140 -15.38 4.87 -8.11
C GLN A 140 -14.25 5.89 -8.00
N ALA A 141 -13.19 5.55 -7.23
CA ALA A 141 -12.02 6.42 -7.10
C ALA A 141 -11.36 6.68 -8.46
N LEU A 142 -11.20 5.65 -9.28
CA LEU A 142 -10.62 5.75 -10.63
C LEU A 142 -11.50 6.61 -11.57
N ALA A 143 -12.81 6.36 -11.61
CA ALA A 143 -13.73 7.15 -12.41
C ALA A 143 -13.77 8.63 -12.00
N GLN A 144 -13.71 8.90 -10.68
CA GLN A 144 -13.62 10.26 -10.15
C GLN A 144 -12.29 10.93 -10.50
N ALA A 145 -11.17 10.20 -10.48
CA ALA A 145 -9.86 10.71 -10.86
C ALA A 145 -9.82 11.11 -12.34
N GLU A 146 -10.38 10.27 -13.21
CA GLU A 146 -10.50 10.56 -14.64
C GLU A 146 -11.38 11.79 -14.89
N ALA A 147 -12.56 11.85 -14.27
CA ALA A 147 -13.52 12.94 -14.44
C ALA A 147 -13.05 14.28 -13.86
N ALA A 148 -12.21 14.26 -12.81
CA ALA A 148 -11.77 15.47 -12.13
C ALA A 148 -10.73 16.28 -12.92
N GLY A 149 -10.03 15.68 -13.89
CA GLY A 149 -9.00 16.33 -14.69
C GLY A 149 -7.87 16.96 -13.86
N LEU A 150 -7.50 16.32 -12.75
CA LEU A 150 -6.48 16.82 -11.83
C LEU A 150 -5.08 16.74 -12.47
N THR A 151 -4.20 17.64 -12.08
CA THR A 151 -2.83 17.69 -12.62
C THR A 151 -2.00 16.50 -12.14
N ALA A 152 -0.92 16.19 -12.85
CA ALA A 152 0.03 15.14 -12.46
C ALA A 152 0.66 15.36 -11.07
N ALA A 153 0.71 16.61 -10.59
CA ALA A 153 1.19 16.95 -9.26
C ALA A 153 0.16 16.75 -8.13
N ASP A 154 -1.10 16.42 -8.47
CA ASP A 154 -2.12 16.22 -7.45
C ASP A 154 -1.80 15.00 -6.58
N PRO A 155 -1.89 15.12 -5.24
CA PRO A 155 -1.55 14.04 -4.32
C PRO A 155 -2.46 12.80 -4.45
N MET A 156 -3.59 12.87 -5.15
CA MET A 156 -4.44 11.71 -5.40
C MET A 156 -3.72 10.64 -6.23
N HIS A 157 -2.78 11.01 -7.14
CA HIS A 157 -2.03 10.02 -7.92
C HIS A 157 -1.18 9.12 -7.00
N ARG A 158 -0.45 9.73 -6.05
CA ARG A 158 0.31 8.96 -5.07
C ARG A 158 -0.62 8.11 -4.18
N ALA A 159 -1.76 8.64 -3.76
CA ALA A 159 -2.72 7.92 -2.94
C ALA A 159 -3.30 6.70 -3.66
N LEU A 160 -3.68 6.82 -4.94
CA LEU A 160 -4.15 5.72 -5.76
C LEU A 160 -3.05 4.69 -6.03
N ALA A 161 -1.82 5.12 -6.24
CA ALA A 161 -0.67 4.23 -6.41
C ALA A 161 -0.42 3.38 -5.15
N VAL A 162 -0.43 4.01 -3.98
CA VAL A 162 -0.27 3.32 -2.68
C VAL A 162 -1.43 2.36 -2.42
N ALA A 163 -2.68 2.81 -2.61
CA ALA A 163 -3.87 1.98 -2.42
C ALA A 163 -3.84 0.75 -3.35
N GLY A 164 -3.52 0.96 -4.63
CA GLY A 164 -3.37 -0.12 -5.59
C GLY A 164 -2.33 -1.16 -5.15
N ASN A 165 -1.14 -0.72 -4.76
CA ASN A 165 -0.09 -1.60 -4.25
C ASN A 165 -0.53 -2.36 -2.99
N SER A 166 -1.15 -1.68 -2.02
CA SER A 166 -1.57 -2.30 -0.76
C SER A 166 -2.66 -3.35 -0.98
N ILE A 167 -3.68 -3.03 -1.77
CA ILE A 167 -4.77 -3.98 -2.09
C ILE A 167 -4.21 -5.22 -2.81
N ALA A 168 -3.34 -5.02 -3.81
CA ALA A 168 -2.74 -6.14 -4.54
C ALA A 168 -1.91 -7.02 -3.59
N ALA A 169 -1.04 -6.41 -2.76
CA ALA A 169 -0.22 -7.14 -1.80
C ALA A 169 -1.06 -7.98 -0.84
N THR A 170 -2.06 -7.37 -0.20
CA THR A 170 -2.97 -8.07 0.72
C THR A 170 -3.64 -9.29 0.07
N LEU A 171 -4.08 -9.15 -1.18
CA LEU A 171 -4.75 -10.23 -1.89
C LEU A 171 -3.78 -11.30 -2.42
N GLU A 172 -2.51 -10.94 -2.71
CA GLU A 172 -1.46 -11.88 -3.11
C GLU A 172 -1.05 -12.84 -1.98
N GLU A 173 -1.16 -12.43 -0.72
CA GLU A 173 -0.84 -13.25 0.45
C GLU A 173 -1.86 -14.36 0.71
N LYS A 174 -3.07 -14.27 0.17
CA LYS A 174 -4.08 -15.31 0.30
C LYS A 174 -3.68 -16.58 -0.45
N THR A 175 -3.78 -17.73 0.20
CA THR A 175 -3.55 -19.04 -0.42
C THR A 175 -4.63 -19.38 -1.44
N GLU A 176 -5.89 -19.04 -1.13
CA GLU A 176 -7.03 -19.21 -2.02
C GLU A 176 -7.71 -17.85 -2.27
N ARG A 177 -8.12 -17.63 -3.51
CA ARG A 177 -8.79 -16.39 -3.94
C ARG A 177 -10.01 -16.71 -4.76
N SER A 178 -11.12 -16.07 -4.43
CA SER A 178 -12.33 -16.04 -5.27
C SER A 178 -12.04 -15.31 -6.60
N ALA A 179 -12.93 -15.45 -7.57
CA ALA A 179 -12.84 -14.72 -8.83
C ALA A 179 -12.88 -13.19 -8.61
N ALA A 180 -13.69 -12.72 -7.68
CA ALA A 180 -13.79 -11.29 -7.34
C ALA A 180 -12.51 -10.75 -6.69
N GLU A 181 -11.88 -11.52 -5.79
CA GLU A 181 -10.59 -11.13 -5.19
C GLU A 181 -9.48 -11.10 -6.23
N ARG A 182 -9.45 -12.06 -7.16
CA ARG A 182 -8.49 -12.06 -8.26
C ARG A 182 -8.68 -10.84 -9.17
N GLU A 183 -9.92 -10.50 -9.50
CA GLU A 183 -10.23 -9.33 -10.31
C GLU A 183 -9.79 -8.03 -9.61
N LEU A 184 -10.10 -7.89 -8.31
CA LEU A 184 -9.67 -6.73 -7.51
C LEU A 184 -8.14 -6.65 -7.41
N MET A 185 -7.46 -7.76 -7.19
CA MET A 185 -6.01 -7.84 -7.12
C MET A 185 -5.35 -7.32 -8.41
N ILE A 186 -5.83 -7.76 -9.56
CA ILE A 186 -5.33 -7.34 -10.87
C ILE A 186 -5.60 -5.84 -11.11
N LEU A 187 -6.85 -5.39 -10.90
CA LEU A 187 -7.22 -3.97 -11.06
C LEU A 187 -6.37 -3.09 -10.15
N ALA A 188 -6.14 -3.51 -8.92
CA ALA A 188 -5.35 -2.77 -7.94
C ALA A 188 -3.88 -2.66 -8.36
N ALA A 189 -3.24 -3.75 -8.78
CA ALA A 189 -1.86 -3.71 -9.26
C ALA A 189 -1.70 -2.81 -10.51
N GLN A 190 -2.64 -2.89 -11.46
CA GLN A 190 -2.67 -2.02 -12.64
C GLN A 190 -2.85 -0.54 -12.25
N THR A 191 -3.72 -0.26 -11.27
CA THR A 191 -3.89 1.08 -10.69
C THR A 191 -2.57 1.58 -10.09
N GLY A 192 -1.92 0.76 -9.28
CA GLY A 192 -0.63 1.07 -8.69
C GLY A 192 0.40 1.46 -9.74
N ARG A 193 0.56 0.63 -10.76
CA ARG A 193 1.52 0.87 -11.84
C ARG A 193 1.23 2.14 -12.64
N TYR A 194 -0.05 2.37 -13.01
CA TYR A 194 -0.43 3.56 -13.75
C TYR A 194 -0.12 4.85 -12.98
N HIS A 195 -0.52 4.90 -11.72
CA HIS A 195 -0.36 6.11 -10.91
C HIS A 195 1.07 6.32 -10.41
N TRP A 196 1.88 5.26 -10.21
CA TRP A 196 3.31 5.41 -9.94
C TRP A 196 4.08 5.97 -11.12
N ALA A 197 3.69 5.68 -12.37
CA ALA A 197 4.27 6.31 -13.54
C ALA A 197 4.07 7.83 -13.58
N ILE A 198 3.06 8.35 -12.88
CA ILE A 198 2.75 9.79 -12.80
C ILE A 198 3.40 10.42 -11.55
N ALA A 199 3.27 9.81 -10.38
CA ALA A 199 3.60 10.40 -9.09
C ALA A 199 4.93 9.89 -8.49
N GLY A 200 5.55 8.89 -9.10
CA GLY A 200 6.80 8.28 -8.65
C GLY A 200 7.99 8.62 -9.53
N THR A 201 9.09 7.97 -9.22
CA THR A 201 10.31 7.93 -10.02
C THR A 201 10.39 6.61 -10.80
N TRP A 202 11.51 6.35 -11.44
CA TRP A 202 11.76 5.05 -12.06
C TRP A 202 11.71 3.91 -11.03
N LEU A 203 12.09 4.17 -9.77
CA LEU A 203 12.13 3.17 -8.71
C LEU A 203 10.74 2.69 -8.31
N GLU A 204 9.79 3.61 -8.09
CA GLU A 204 8.41 3.23 -7.79
C GLU A 204 7.74 2.55 -8.99
N THR A 205 8.09 2.99 -10.20
CA THR A 205 7.61 2.38 -11.44
C THR A 205 8.10 0.93 -11.57
N GLU A 206 9.37 0.69 -11.32
CA GLU A 206 10.00 -0.64 -11.31
C GLU A 206 9.33 -1.57 -10.29
N ARG A 207 9.18 -1.11 -9.03
CA ARG A 207 8.53 -1.87 -7.96
C ARG A 207 7.06 -2.17 -8.26
N ALA A 208 6.40 -1.31 -9.04
CA ALA A 208 5.04 -1.58 -9.50
C ALA A 208 5.00 -2.60 -10.64
N GLU A 209 6.03 -2.67 -11.49
CA GLU A 209 6.19 -3.77 -12.46
C GLU A 209 6.46 -5.10 -11.74
N TYR A 210 7.32 -5.12 -10.71
CA TYR A 210 7.49 -6.28 -9.85
C TYR A 210 6.14 -6.74 -9.25
N ARG A 211 5.36 -5.81 -8.69
CA ARG A 211 4.02 -6.12 -8.16
C ARG A 211 3.12 -6.75 -9.23
N LEU A 212 3.09 -6.19 -10.43
CA LEU A 212 2.33 -6.76 -11.55
C LEU A 212 2.81 -8.16 -11.94
N ALA A 213 4.12 -8.41 -11.96
CA ALA A 213 4.67 -9.73 -12.24
C ALA A 213 4.15 -10.77 -11.23
N ILE A 214 4.18 -10.45 -9.94
CA ILE A 214 3.68 -11.33 -8.88
C ILE A 214 2.15 -11.49 -8.95
N THR A 215 1.42 -10.38 -9.15
CA THR A 215 -0.04 -10.40 -9.33
C THR A 215 -0.47 -11.34 -10.45
N TRP A 216 0.14 -11.23 -11.64
CA TRP A 216 -0.20 -12.07 -12.77
C TRP A 216 0.25 -13.53 -12.58
N LEU A 217 1.38 -13.76 -11.88
CA LEU A 217 1.81 -15.09 -11.48
C LEU A 217 0.75 -15.75 -10.57
N GLN A 218 0.23 -15.01 -9.58
CA GLN A 218 -0.83 -15.47 -8.68
C GLN A 218 -2.19 -15.64 -9.40
N ALA A 219 -2.41 -14.88 -10.47
CA ALA A 219 -3.58 -15.05 -11.33
C ALA A 219 -3.44 -16.18 -12.36
N ALA A 220 -2.28 -16.86 -12.39
CA ALA A 220 -1.92 -17.93 -13.32
C ALA A 220 -1.81 -17.49 -14.81
N ASP A 221 -1.65 -16.19 -15.06
CA ASP A 221 -1.30 -15.69 -16.39
C ASP A 221 0.22 -15.50 -16.51
N LEU A 222 0.90 -16.59 -16.88
CA LEU A 222 2.36 -16.61 -16.97
C LEU A 222 2.92 -15.73 -18.09
N ALA A 223 2.13 -15.42 -19.12
CA ALA A 223 2.54 -14.53 -20.20
C ALA A 223 2.64 -13.09 -19.71
N GLN A 224 1.59 -12.59 -19.05
CA GLN A 224 1.61 -11.27 -18.43
C GLN A 224 2.67 -11.18 -17.33
N ALA A 225 2.75 -12.18 -16.46
CA ALA A 225 3.75 -12.23 -15.40
C ALA A 225 5.18 -12.08 -15.94
N ARG A 226 5.51 -12.81 -17.03
CA ARG A 226 6.81 -12.70 -17.68
C ARG A 226 7.06 -11.31 -18.27
N THR A 227 6.07 -10.74 -18.95
CA THR A 227 6.16 -9.39 -19.51
C THR A 227 6.54 -8.36 -18.46
N HIS A 228 5.86 -8.38 -17.31
CA HIS A 228 6.11 -7.43 -16.22
C HIS A 228 7.43 -7.70 -15.48
N ALA A 229 7.84 -8.97 -15.30
CA ALA A 229 9.15 -9.30 -14.74
C ALA A 229 10.31 -8.84 -15.65
N GLN A 230 10.14 -8.93 -16.96
CA GLN A 230 11.10 -8.40 -17.93
C GLN A 230 11.14 -6.86 -17.91
N ALA A 231 9.98 -6.20 -17.87
CA ALA A 231 9.90 -4.74 -17.75
C ALA A 231 10.62 -4.22 -16.49
N CYS A 232 10.48 -4.93 -15.37
CA CYS A 232 11.23 -4.65 -14.15
C CYS A 232 12.74 -4.61 -14.41
N LEU A 233 13.30 -5.66 -15.00
CA LEU A 233 14.72 -5.75 -15.33
C LEU A 233 15.18 -4.70 -16.36
N GLU A 234 14.34 -4.36 -17.33
CA GLU A 234 14.62 -3.32 -18.32
C GLU A 234 14.71 -1.94 -17.67
N ILE A 235 13.79 -1.62 -16.75
CA ILE A 235 13.81 -0.35 -15.99
C ILE A 235 15.08 -0.28 -15.13
N VAL A 236 15.41 -1.34 -14.42
CA VAL A 236 16.62 -1.42 -13.60
C VAL A 236 17.87 -1.19 -14.46
N ALA A 237 17.97 -1.85 -15.61
CA ALA A 237 19.11 -1.70 -16.51
C ALA A 237 19.24 -0.28 -17.08
N ALA A 238 18.11 0.35 -17.45
CA ALA A 238 18.09 1.69 -18.00
C ALA A 238 18.49 2.81 -16.97
N ASN A 239 18.38 2.51 -15.68
CA ASN A 239 18.62 3.47 -14.59
C ASN A 239 19.84 3.12 -13.73
N GLU A 240 20.72 2.20 -14.19
CA GLU A 240 21.87 1.73 -13.42
C GLU A 240 21.47 1.30 -12.00
N GLY A 241 20.31 0.60 -11.89
CA GLY A 241 19.67 0.29 -10.63
C GLY A 241 20.54 -0.54 -9.69
N ALA A 242 20.31 -0.37 -8.39
CA ALA A 242 21.07 -1.01 -7.34
C ALA A 242 20.89 -2.55 -7.35
N ALA A 243 21.78 -3.24 -6.64
CA ALA A 243 21.75 -4.71 -6.56
C ALA A 243 20.42 -5.25 -6.02
N LEU A 244 19.75 -4.49 -5.16
CA LEU A 244 18.45 -4.86 -4.57
C LEU A 244 17.35 -4.99 -5.62
N GLU A 245 17.21 -4.01 -6.49
CA GLU A 245 16.22 -4.01 -7.57
C GLU A 245 16.55 -5.09 -8.62
N ARG A 246 17.84 -5.28 -8.93
CA ARG A 246 18.26 -6.40 -9.80
C ARG A 246 17.89 -7.75 -9.22
N LEU A 247 18.08 -7.94 -7.91
CA LEU A 247 17.72 -9.17 -7.21
C LEU A 247 16.23 -9.46 -7.37
N PHE A 248 15.36 -8.51 -7.05
CA PHE A 248 13.91 -8.72 -7.11
C PHE A 248 13.39 -8.89 -8.53
N GLY A 249 13.96 -8.18 -9.52
CA GLY A 249 13.61 -8.41 -10.93
C GLY A 249 13.94 -9.83 -11.41
N TRP A 250 15.11 -10.34 -11.04
CA TRP A 250 15.50 -11.73 -11.36
C TRP A 250 14.71 -12.76 -10.53
N GLU A 251 14.37 -12.44 -9.27
CA GLU A 251 13.52 -13.30 -8.45
C GLU A 251 12.14 -13.45 -9.07
N ALA A 252 11.48 -12.34 -9.46
CA ALA A 252 10.19 -12.39 -10.14
C ALA A 252 10.23 -13.23 -11.42
N LEU A 253 11.22 -12.98 -12.30
CA LEU A 253 11.38 -13.75 -13.53
C LEU A 253 11.62 -15.23 -13.24
N GLY A 254 12.47 -15.56 -12.26
CA GLY A 254 12.76 -16.93 -11.88
C GLY A 254 11.55 -17.70 -11.37
N ARG A 255 10.68 -17.04 -10.58
CA ARG A 255 9.39 -17.61 -10.14
C ARG A 255 8.46 -17.90 -11.31
N VAL A 256 8.39 -16.98 -12.28
CA VAL A 256 7.59 -17.17 -13.50
C VAL A 256 8.13 -18.32 -14.33
N GLU A 257 9.45 -18.40 -14.55
CA GLU A 257 10.07 -19.47 -15.36
C GLU A 257 9.90 -20.84 -14.68
N ARG A 258 10.00 -20.91 -13.36
CA ARG A 258 9.69 -22.12 -12.59
C ARG A 258 8.25 -22.56 -12.79
N ALA A 259 7.29 -21.65 -12.63
CA ALA A 259 5.87 -21.95 -12.84
C ALA A 259 5.54 -22.36 -14.27
N ALA A 260 6.29 -21.86 -15.26
CA ALA A 260 6.18 -22.22 -16.66
C ALA A 260 6.87 -23.58 -17.01
N GLY A 261 7.55 -24.21 -16.07
CA GLY A 261 8.33 -25.43 -16.33
C GLY A 261 9.60 -25.19 -17.17
N ASN A 262 10.05 -23.95 -17.33
CA ASN A 262 11.26 -23.59 -18.06
C ASN A 262 12.49 -23.68 -17.16
N ALA A 263 13.02 -24.89 -16.99
CA ALA A 263 14.16 -25.17 -16.12
C ALA A 263 15.41 -24.34 -16.47
N ALA A 264 15.68 -24.13 -17.75
CA ALA A 264 16.85 -23.35 -18.19
C ALA A 264 16.68 -21.86 -17.88
N GLY A 265 15.48 -21.31 -18.11
CA GLY A 265 15.15 -19.93 -17.75
C GLY A 265 15.23 -19.70 -16.26
N HIS A 266 14.68 -20.62 -15.46
CA HIS A 266 14.74 -20.57 -14.00
C HIS A 266 16.18 -20.61 -13.48
N ALA A 267 17.01 -21.55 -13.96
CA ALA A 267 18.42 -21.66 -13.55
C ALA A 267 19.20 -20.37 -13.83
N ARG A 268 19.00 -19.78 -15.01
CA ARG A 268 19.64 -18.50 -15.37
C ARG A 268 19.17 -17.36 -14.47
N ALA A 269 17.87 -17.26 -14.18
CA ALA A 269 17.33 -16.24 -13.32
C ALA A 269 17.87 -16.38 -11.87
N LEU A 270 17.94 -17.61 -11.35
CA LEU A 270 18.52 -17.89 -10.03
C LEU A 270 20.00 -17.51 -9.95
N GLU A 271 20.79 -17.79 -10.99
CA GLU A 271 22.20 -17.41 -11.04
C GLU A 271 22.37 -15.88 -10.97
N ASN A 272 21.60 -15.13 -11.78
CA ASN A 272 21.65 -13.68 -11.77
C ASN A 272 21.14 -13.08 -10.45
N ALA A 273 20.09 -13.66 -9.86
CA ALA A 273 19.60 -13.25 -8.55
C ALA A 273 20.67 -13.46 -7.45
N ARG A 274 21.38 -14.58 -7.46
CA ARG A 274 22.51 -14.85 -6.54
C ARG A 274 23.66 -13.88 -6.73
N THR A 275 23.97 -13.52 -7.98
CA THR A 275 25.00 -12.53 -8.29
C THR A 275 24.62 -11.16 -7.69
N ALA A 276 23.38 -10.70 -7.91
CA ALA A 276 22.90 -9.46 -7.33
C ALA A 276 22.84 -9.51 -5.79
N PHE A 277 22.44 -10.65 -5.22
CA PHE A 277 22.43 -10.86 -3.77
C PHE A 277 23.82 -10.73 -3.13
N ALA A 278 24.86 -11.26 -3.78
CA ALA A 278 26.23 -11.17 -3.29
C ALA A 278 26.78 -9.74 -3.25
N GLU A 279 26.20 -8.82 -4.03
CA GLU A 279 26.57 -7.40 -4.05
C GLU A 279 25.86 -6.58 -2.96
N LEU A 280 24.85 -7.14 -2.26
CA LEU A 280 24.11 -6.44 -1.20
C LEU A 280 24.97 -6.24 0.05
N ALA A 281 24.67 -5.17 0.80
CA ALA A 281 25.18 -5.01 2.16
C ALA A 281 24.64 -6.13 3.09
N ALA A 282 25.38 -6.45 4.14
CA ALA A 282 25.04 -7.57 5.04
C ALA A 282 23.63 -7.49 5.65
N ALA A 283 23.14 -6.28 5.95
CA ALA A 283 21.78 -6.08 6.46
C ALA A 283 20.72 -6.44 5.41
N ASP A 284 20.93 -6.03 4.14
CA ASP A 284 20.03 -6.33 3.04
C ASP A 284 20.09 -7.81 2.67
N GLN A 285 21.26 -8.45 2.75
CA GLN A 285 21.40 -9.89 2.56
C GLN A 285 20.57 -10.67 3.59
N ALA A 286 20.62 -10.27 4.87
CA ALA A 286 19.84 -10.91 5.91
C ALA A 286 18.32 -10.77 5.66
N TRP A 287 17.88 -9.63 5.16
CA TRP A 287 16.49 -9.38 4.81
C TRP A 287 16.04 -10.17 3.56
N CYS A 288 16.90 -10.31 2.54
CA CYS A 288 16.57 -10.98 1.28
C CYS A 288 16.85 -12.49 1.27
N ALA A 289 17.41 -13.06 2.35
CA ALA A 289 17.81 -14.47 2.38
C ALA A 289 16.67 -15.43 2.01
N ALA A 290 15.48 -15.22 2.59
CA ALA A 290 14.31 -16.04 2.33
C ALA A 290 13.84 -15.98 0.85
N SER A 291 14.03 -14.86 0.16
CA SER A 291 13.68 -14.72 -1.27
C SER A 291 14.57 -15.60 -2.14
N ILE A 292 15.87 -15.63 -1.86
CA ILE A 292 16.83 -16.50 -2.59
C ILE A 292 16.59 -17.97 -2.28
N GLU A 293 16.35 -18.32 -1.03
CA GLU A 293 16.04 -19.69 -0.62
C GLU A 293 14.75 -20.19 -1.29
N GLY A 294 13.70 -19.40 -1.27
CA GLY A 294 12.43 -19.70 -1.91
C GLY A 294 12.52 -19.79 -3.44
N LEU A 295 13.46 -19.08 -4.05
CA LEU A 295 13.71 -19.19 -5.48
C LEU A 295 14.50 -20.47 -5.82
N ALA A 296 15.38 -20.95 -4.94
CA ALA A 296 16.22 -22.13 -5.15
C ALA A 296 15.47 -23.46 -4.96
N GLY A 297 14.44 -23.51 -4.10
CA GLY A 297 13.61 -24.70 -3.82
C GLY A 297 12.40 -24.75 -4.69
#